data_e922ed5187d4beda2eafb3fcab31d7aa
#
_entry.id   e922ed5187d4beda2eafb3fcab31d7aa
#
_cell.length_a   1.000
_cell.length_b   1.000
_cell.length_c   1.000
_cell.angle_alpha   90.00
_cell.angle_beta   90.00
_cell.angle_gamma   90.00
#
_symmetry.space_group_name_H-M   'P 1'
#
loop_
_entity.id
_entity.type
_entity.pdbx_description
1 polymer ?
#
loop_
_entity_poly.entity_id
_entity_poly.type
_entity_poly.pdbx_seq_one_letter_code
_entity_poly.pdbx_strand_id
1 'polypeptide(L)'
;MISPKQAKILAFPYSKYDALICDGAVRSGKTSIMMWAFVRWAMENFSGQRFGVCGRTVDSCTKNIIVPFTAMSLAKERYIIRWRRGDKVMEVRRGAVTNYFEVFGGKDEASYTLIQGRTLAGALLDEVVLMPRSFVEQALTRCSVDGAKLWLSLIHI
;
A
#
# COMPACT_ATOMS: atom_id res chain seq x y z
N MET A 1 -8.58 -14.85 -15.16
CA MET A 1 -9.94 -14.70 -14.59
C MET A 1 -9.88 -14.21 -13.16
N ILE A 2 -10.68 -13.24 -12.84
CA ILE A 2 -10.72 -12.63 -11.50
C ILE A 2 -11.67 -13.44 -10.61
N SER A 3 -11.19 -13.82 -9.41
CA SER A 3 -12.03 -14.52 -8.44
C SER A 3 -13.04 -13.55 -7.81
N PRO A 4 -14.15 -14.06 -7.19
CA PRO A 4 -15.08 -13.18 -6.48
C PRO A 4 -14.44 -12.33 -5.39
N LYS A 5 -13.44 -12.87 -4.68
CA LYS A 5 -12.69 -12.10 -3.66
C LYS A 5 -11.87 -10.98 -4.28
N GLN A 6 -11.20 -11.25 -5.39
CA GLN A 6 -10.44 -10.23 -6.10
C GLN A 6 -11.34 -9.14 -6.65
N ALA A 7 -12.54 -9.51 -7.13
CA ALA A 7 -13.51 -8.53 -7.60
C ALA A 7 -13.94 -7.56 -6.49
N LYS A 8 -14.11 -8.05 -5.26
CA LYS A 8 -14.42 -7.21 -4.10
C LYS A 8 -13.29 -6.24 -3.78
N ILE A 9 -12.04 -6.69 -3.87
CA ILE A 9 -10.87 -5.83 -3.67
C ILE A 9 -10.87 -4.69 -4.70
N LEU A 10 -11.13 -5.02 -5.96
CA LEU A 10 -11.16 -4.02 -7.03
C LEU A 10 -12.32 -3.03 -6.90
N ALA A 11 -13.43 -3.45 -6.28
CA ALA A 11 -14.60 -2.60 -6.07
C ALA A 11 -14.47 -1.69 -4.84
N PHE A 12 -13.62 -2.03 -3.89
CA PHE A 12 -13.47 -1.28 -2.64
C PHE A 12 -13.18 0.22 -2.84
N PRO A 13 -12.29 0.64 -3.77
CA PRO A 13 -12.02 2.07 -3.95
C PRO A 13 -13.25 2.93 -4.26
N TYR A 14 -14.29 2.32 -4.82
CA TYR A 14 -15.52 3.02 -5.20
C TYR A 14 -16.63 2.89 -4.16
N SER A 15 -16.34 2.26 -3.04
CA SER A 15 -17.30 2.08 -1.95
C SER A 15 -17.21 3.23 -0.95
N LYS A 16 -18.20 3.30 -0.06
CA LYS A 16 -18.23 4.27 1.04
C LYS A 16 -17.35 3.90 2.22
N TYR A 17 -16.77 2.68 2.21
CA TYR A 17 -15.97 2.19 3.33
C TYR A 17 -14.57 2.76 3.28
N ASP A 18 -13.98 2.97 4.47
CA ASP A 18 -12.65 3.54 4.60
C ASP A 18 -11.54 2.50 4.77
N ALA A 19 -11.90 1.26 5.06
CA ALA A 19 -10.93 0.20 5.25
C ALA A 19 -11.40 -1.11 4.65
N LEU A 20 -10.45 -1.85 4.06
CA LEU A 20 -10.66 -3.19 3.55
C LEU A 20 -9.71 -4.13 4.27
N ILE A 21 -10.24 -5.20 4.83
CA ILE A 21 -9.43 -6.23 5.46
C ILE A 21 -9.55 -7.50 4.61
N CYS A 22 -8.42 -7.95 4.12
CA CYS A 22 -8.34 -9.16 3.31
C CYS A 22 -7.74 -10.30 4.12
N ASP A 23 -8.52 -11.36 4.25
CA ASP A 23 -8.13 -12.58 4.92
C ASP A 23 -8.15 -13.71 3.90
N GLY A 24 -7.03 -14.41 3.72
CA GLY A 24 -6.95 -15.45 2.72
C GLY A 24 -5.57 -16.07 2.62
N ALA A 25 -5.45 -17.11 1.82
CA ALA A 25 -4.20 -17.84 1.64
C ALA A 25 -3.10 -16.93 1.09
N VAL A 26 -1.87 -17.15 1.55
CA VAL A 26 -0.68 -16.37 1.16
C VAL A 26 -0.52 -16.31 -0.36
N ARG A 27 -0.85 -17.38 -1.08
CA ARG A 27 -0.65 -17.48 -2.53
C ARG A 27 -1.92 -17.22 -3.35
N SER A 28 -2.84 -16.44 -2.81
CA SER A 28 -4.11 -16.17 -3.50
C SER A 28 -4.03 -15.03 -4.51
N GLY A 29 -2.87 -14.39 -4.67
CA GLY A 29 -2.71 -13.21 -5.51
C GLY A 29 -3.32 -11.94 -4.93
N LYS A 30 -3.77 -11.98 -3.68
CA LYS A 30 -4.47 -10.85 -3.06
C LYS A 30 -3.58 -9.62 -2.89
N THR A 31 -2.30 -9.82 -2.58
CA THR A 31 -1.37 -8.70 -2.40
C THR A 31 -1.17 -7.92 -3.69
N SER A 32 -1.02 -8.61 -4.82
CA SER A 32 -0.88 -7.96 -6.12
C SER A 32 -2.12 -7.16 -6.49
N ILE A 33 -3.30 -7.74 -6.29
CA ILE A 33 -4.56 -7.06 -6.58
C ILE A 33 -4.79 -5.89 -5.62
N MET A 34 -4.46 -6.07 -4.34
CA MET A 34 -4.57 -4.99 -3.35
C MET A 34 -3.68 -3.82 -3.73
N MET A 35 -2.42 -4.08 -4.09
CA MET A 35 -1.48 -3.03 -4.46
C MET A 35 -1.95 -2.30 -5.72
N TRP A 36 -2.42 -3.03 -6.72
CA TRP A 36 -2.99 -2.43 -7.92
C TRP A 36 -4.18 -1.52 -7.60
N ALA A 37 -5.14 -2.02 -6.80
CA ALA A 37 -6.31 -1.26 -6.42
C ALA A 37 -5.95 0.00 -5.62
N PHE A 38 -4.99 -0.14 -4.70
CA PHE A 38 -4.50 0.94 -3.86
C PHE A 38 -3.86 2.06 -4.70
N VAL A 39 -2.92 1.70 -5.56
CA VAL A 39 -2.24 2.69 -6.41
C VAL A 39 -3.22 3.36 -7.37
N ARG A 40 -4.10 2.58 -7.99
CA ARG A 40 -5.10 3.13 -8.90
C ARG A 40 -6.01 4.14 -8.19
N TRP A 41 -6.51 3.79 -7.02
CA TRP A 41 -7.32 4.69 -6.21
C TRP A 41 -6.56 5.98 -5.88
N ALA A 42 -5.31 5.86 -5.45
CA ALA A 42 -4.50 7.01 -5.10
C ALA A 42 -4.29 7.93 -6.29
N MET A 43 -3.99 7.36 -7.45
CA MET A 43 -3.75 8.14 -8.67
C MET A 43 -5.02 8.79 -9.23
N GLU A 44 -6.18 8.21 -8.99
CA GLU A 44 -7.46 8.77 -9.42
C GLU A 44 -7.98 9.88 -8.51
N ASN A 45 -7.58 9.90 -7.26
CA ASN A 45 -8.18 10.79 -6.26
C ASN A 45 -7.23 11.84 -5.67
N PHE A 46 -5.91 11.67 -5.83
CA PHE A 46 -4.94 12.56 -5.19
C PHE A 46 -3.82 12.94 -6.14
N SER A 47 -3.15 14.04 -5.84
CA SER A 47 -1.90 14.44 -6.50
C SER A 47 -1.00 15.12 -5.48
N GLY A 48 0.28 14.75 -5.49
CA GLY A 48 1.26 15.30 -4.57
C GLY A 48 1.16 14.77 -3.15
N GLN A 49 0.44 13.66 -2.94
CA GLN A 49 0.24 13.09 -1.61
C GLN A 49 1.17 11.93 -1.33
N ARG A 50 1.35 11.65 -0.05
CA ARG A 50 2.13 10.51 0.43
C ARG A 50 1.21 9.41 0.91
N PHE A 51 1.62 8.17 0.63
CA PHE A 51 0.90 6.96 1.00
C PHE A 51 1.90 6.02 1.65
N GLY A 52 1.44 5.21 2.60
CA GLY A 52 2.29 4.22 3.26
C GLY A 52 2.09 2.84 2.65
N VAL A 53 3.18 2.14 2.41
CA VAL A 53 3.17 0.71 2.06
C VAL A 53 3.96 0.02 3.15
N CYS A 54 3.26 -0.73 3.99
CA CYS A 54 3.84 -1.28 5.21
C CYS A 54 3.91 -2.80 5.12
N GLY A 55 5.07 -3.33 5.39
CA GLY A 55 5.30 -4.76 5.53
C GLY A 55 5.93 -5.06 6.88
N ARG A 56 6.26 -6.32 7.12
CA ARG A 56 6.93 -6.74 8.35
C ARG A 56 8.28 -6.06 8.50
N THR A 57 9.06 -6.02 7.42
CA THR A 57 10.32 -5.28 7.32
C THR A 57 10.33 -4.51 6.01
N VAL A 58 11.21 -3.50 5.91
CA VAL A 58 11.39 -2.76 4.64
C VAL A 58 11.82 -3.71 3.53
N ASP A 59 12.75 -4.62 3.81
CA ASP A 59 13.24 -5.57 2.81
C ASP A 59 12.14 -6.50 2.31
N SER A 60 11.34 -7.08 3.21
CA SER A 60 10.26 -7.98 2.81
C SER A 60 9.18 -7.24 2.04
N CYS A 61 8.86 -6.03 2.44
CA CYS A 61 7.89 -5.20 1.74
C CYS A 61 8.36 -4.85 0.33
N THR A 62 9.61 -4.43 0.19
CA THR A 62 10.20 -4.11 -1.11
C THR A 62 10.16 -5.33 -2.03
N LYS A 63 10.59 -6.48 -1.53
CA LYS A 63 10.69 -7.71 -2.31
C LYS A 63 9.31 -8.27 -2.69
N ASN A 64 8.35 -8.22 -1.78
CA ASN A 64 7.07 -8.90 -1.96
C ASN A 64 5.98 -8.00 -2.54
N ILE A 65 6.12 -6.69 -2.44
CA ILE A 65 5.08 -5.74 -2.88
C ILE A 65 5.60 -4.79 -3.96
N ILE A 66 6.67 -4.06 -3.67
CA ILE A 66 7.16 -3.01 -4.57
C ILE A 66 7.71 -3.58 -5.87
N VAL A 67 8.67 -4.49 -5.77
CA VAL A 67 9.31 -5.07 -6.97
C VAL A 67 8.28 -5.77 -7.86
N PRO A 68 7.37 -6.63 -7.33
CA PRO A 68 6.35 -7.23 -8.18
C PRO A 68 5.41 -6.20 -8.82
N PHE A 69 5.05 -5.14 -8.11
CA PHE A 69 4.21 -4.09 -8.68
C PHE A 69 4.92 -3.36 -9.83
N THR A 70 6.19 -3.00 -9.66
CA THR A 70 6.96 -2.33 -10.71
C THR A 70 7.16 -3.21 -11.95
N ALA A 71 7.09 -4.52 -11.79
CA ALA A 71 7.21 -5.47 -12.90
C ALA A 71 5.87 -5.80 -13.56
N MET A 72 4.77 -5.39 -12.98
CA MET A 72 3.42 -5.69 -13.48
C MET A 72 3.16 -4.97 -14.80
N SER A 73 2.72 -5.71 -15.83
CA SER A 73 2.47 -5.14 -17.16
C SER A 73 1.47 -3.99 -17.12
N LEU A 74 0.36 -4.15 -16.41
CA LEU A 74 -0.65 -3.11 -16.28
C LEU A 74 -0.09 -1.83 -15.66
N ALA A 75 0.76 -1.98 -14.65
CA ALA A 75 1.37 -0.83 -13.97
C ALA A 75 2.33 -0.10 -14.91
N LYS A 76 3.15 -0.84 -15.64
CA LYS A 76 4.10 -0.26 -16.60
C LYS A 76 3.40 0.45 -17.75
N GLU A 77 2.29 -0.08 -18.22
CA GLU A 77 1.52 0.51 -19.31
C GLU A 77 0.80 1.78 -18.89
N ARG A 78 0.35 1.84 -17.63
CA ARG A 78 -0.50 2.93 -17.16
C ARG A 78 0.28 4.05 -16.50
N TYR A 79 1.39 3.74 -15.80
CA TYR A 79 2.12 4.69 -14.99
C TYR A 79 3.59 4.76 -15.33
N ILE A 80 4.21 5.91 -15.05
CA ILE A 80 5.65 6.04 -15.00
C ILE A 80 6.03 5.83 -13.54
N ILE A 81 6.76 4.76 -13.28
CA ILE A 81 7.11 4.33 -11.92
C ILE A 81 8.61 4.47 -11.71
N ARG A 82 8.98 5.15 -10.63
CA ARG A 82 10.37 5.31 -10.24
C ARG A 82 10.57 4.83 -8.81
N TRP A 83 11.29 3.73 -8.65
CA TRP A 83 11.64 3.21 -7.33
C TRP A 83 12.95 3.84 -6.88
N ARG A 84 12.87 4.65 -5.82
CA ARG A 84 14.04 5.28 -5.20
C ARG A 84 14.47 4.44 -4.00
N ARG A 85 15.37 3.52 -4.25
CA ARG A 85 15.79 2.53 -3.26
C ARG A 85 16.39 3.15 -1.99
N GLY A 86 17.22 4.18 -2.15
CA GLY A 86 17.86 4.86 -1.03
C GLY A 86 16.85 5.55 -0.11
N ASP A 87 15.84 6.17 -0.69
CA ASP A 87 14.80 6.89 0.05
C ASP A 87 13.64 5.99 0.45
N LYS A 88 13.58 4.77 -0.07
CA LYS A 88 12.50 3.80 0.15
C LYS A 88 11.14 4.37 -0.27
N VAL A 89 11.11 5.07 -1.39
CA VAL A 89 9.92 5.71 -1.93
C VAL A 89 9.71 5.28 -3.38
N MET A 90 8.49 4.87 -3.70
CA MET A 90 8.07 4.63 -5.06
C MET A 90 7.28 5.84 -5.55
N GLU A 91 7.81 6.53 -6.55
CA GLU A 91 7.14 7.65 -7.19
C GLU A 91 6.33 7.12 -8.37
N VAL A 92 5.05 7.44 -8.41
CA VAL A 92 4.15 7.02 -9.48
C VAL A 92 3.57 8.26 -10.14
N ARG A 93 3.69 8.33 -11.46
CA ARG A 93 3.21 9.48 -12.22
C ARG A 93 2.35 9.05 -13.40
N ARG A 94 1.30 9.82 -13.62
CA ARG A 94 0.47 9.72 -14.83
C ARG A 94 0.02 11.11 -15.23
N GLY A 95 0.53 11.62 -16.35
CA GLY A 95 0.23 12.99 -16.78
C GLY A 95 0.74 14.00 -15.75
N ALA A 96 -0.14 14.87 -15.26
CA ALA A 96 0.18 15.88 -14.27
C ALA A 96 0.08 15.38 -12.83
N VAL A 97 -0.38 14.14 -12.64
CA VAL A 97 -0.57 13.56 -11.30
C VAL A 97 0.68 12.77 -10.88
N THR A 98 1.22 13.10 -9.71
CA THR A 98 2.36 12.38 -9.13
C THR A 98 2.07 12.13 -7.67
N ASN A 99 2.24 10.90 -7.22
CA ASN A 99 2.11 10.54 -5.81
C ASN A 99 3.29 9.70 -5.36
N TYR A 100 3.48 9.63 -4.04
CA TYR A 100 4.64 9.02 -3.42
C TYR A 100 4.21 7.92 -2.47
N PHE A 101 4.73 6.72 -2.68
CA PHE A 101 4.42 5.54 -1.87
C PHE A 101 5.66 5.18 -1.08
N GLU A 102 5.65 5.51 0.19
CA GLU A 102 6.79 5.30 1.07
C GLU A 102 6.70 3.95 1.77
N VAL A 103 7.81 3.22 1.82
CA VAL A 103 7.86 1.87 2.39
C VAL A 103 8.29 1.93 3.84
N PHE A 104 7.53 1.25 4.70
CA PHE A 104 7.83 1.13 6.12
C PHE A 104 7.84 -0.33 6.53
N GLY A 105 8.73 -0.68 7.46
CA GLY A 105 8.77 -2.01 8.06
C GLY A 105 8.31 -1.96 9.51
N GLY A 106 7.29 -2.74 9.85
CA GLY A 106 6.71 -2.73 11.20
C GLY A 106 7.68 -3.12 12.30
N LYS A 107 8.70 -3.93 11.98
CA LYS A 107 9.73 -4.35 12.92
C LYS A 107 10.98 -3.46 12.89
N ASP A 108 11.06 -2.52 11.96
CA ASP A 108 12.22 -1.63 11.83
C ASP A 108 12.01 -0.38 12.68
N GLU A 109 12.87 -0.17 13.65
CA GLU A 109 12.81 0.95 14.57
C GLU A 109 12.86 2.29 13.83
N ALA A 110 13.69 2.38 12.80
CA ALA A 110 13.79 3.56 11.96
C ALA A 110 12.45 3.87 11.26
N SER A 111 11.74 2.86 10.80
CA SER A 111 10.43 3.02 10.17
C SER A 111 9.39 3.56 11.14
N TYR A 112 9.39 3.09 12.39
CA TYR A 112 8.48 3.58 13.41
C TYR A 112 8.68 5.09 13.63
N THR A 113 9.93 5.51 13.75
CA THR A 113 10.27 6.92 13.93
C THR A 113 9.84 7.77 12.74
N LEU A 114 10.08 7.26 11.53
CA LEU A 114 9.71 7.98 10.30
C LEU A 114 8.20 8.14 10.17
N ILE A 115 7.44 7.07 10.43
CA ILE A 115 5.99 7.12 10.25
C ILE A 115 5.32 8.08 11.22
N GLN A 116 5.89 8.28 12.40
CA GLN A 116 5.37 9.24 13.37
C GLN A 116 5.36 10.67 12.84
N GLY A 117 6.27 11.00 11.93
CA GLY A 117 6.37 12.33 11.34
C GLY A 117 5.60 12.49 10.03
N ARG A 118 4.85 11.49 9.60
CA ARG A 118 4.17 11.53 8.31
C ARG A 118 2.70 11.90 8.42
N THR A 119 2.20 12.53 7.34
CA THR A 119 0.78 12.70 7.09
C THR A 119 0.49 11.91 5.81
N LEU A 120 -0.36 10.91 5.90
CA LEU A 120 -0.63 9.98 4.81
C LEU A 120 -2.06 10.15 4.30
N ALA A 121 -2.22 9.99 2.99
CA ALA A 121 -3.53 9.99 2.36
C ALA A 121 -4.13 8.58 2.26
N GLY A 122 -3.36 7.57 2.63
CA GLY A 122 -3.81 6.18 2.66
C GLY A 122 -2.65 5.27 2.98
N ALA A 123 -2.95 4.02 3.28
CA ALA A 123 -1.93 3.03 3.58
C ALA A 123 -2.38 1.62 3.21
N LEU A 124 -1.42 0.81 2.80
CA LEU A 124 -1.58 -0.62 2.61
C LEU A 124 -0.66 -1.31 3.60
N LEU A 125 -1.22 -2.14 4.46
CA LEU A 125 -0.47 -2.90 5.46
C LEU A 125 -0.59 -4.39 5.15
N ASP A 126 0.52 -4.99 4.76
CA ASP A 126 0.59 -6.41 4.46
C ASP A 126 1.08 -7.19 5.67
N GLU A 127 0.47 -8.33 5.92
CA GLU A 127 0.84 -9.19 7.05
C GLU A 127 0.71 -8.47 8.40
N VAL A 128 -0.42 -7.82 8.61
CA VAL A 128 -0.67 -6.99 9.80
C VAL A 128 -0.44 -7.74 11.11
N VAL A 129 -0.81 -9.03 11.15
CA VAL A 129 -0.66 -9.84 12.36
C VAL A 129 0.79 -10.04 12.79
N LEU A 130 1.76 -9.82 11.90
CA LEU A 130 3.18 -9.93 12.19
C LEU A 130 3.82 -8.59 12.60
N MET A 131 3.03 -7.52 12.61
CA MET A 131 3.53 -6.21 12.98
C MET A 131 3.25 -5.91 14.45
N PRO A 132 4.16 -5.18 15.13
CA PRO A 132 3.84 -4.68 16.46
C PRO A 132 2.58 -3.82 16.45
N ARG A 133 1.73 -3.99 17.45
CA ARG A 133 0.48 -3.24 17.55
C ARG A 133 0.70 -1.73 17.55
N SER A 134 1.75 -1.27 18.23
CA SER A 134 2.09 0.14 18.28
C SER A 134 2.37 0.72 16.89
N PHE A 135 3.04 -0.04 16.02
CA PHE A 135 3.29 0.39 14.66
C PHE A 135 1.99 0.50 13.86
N VAL A 136 1.13 -0.52 13.96
CA VAL A 136 -0.15 -0.51 13.25
C VAL A 136 -0.99 0.68 13.67
N GLU A 137 -1.07 0.96 14.96
CA GLU A 137 -1.82 2.11 15.47
C GLU A 137 -1.25 3.42 14.95
N GLN A 138 0.07 3.57 14.89
CA GLN A 138 0.69 4.75 14.31
C GLN A 138 0.36 4.90 12.82
N ALA A 139 0.47 3.83 12.06
CA ALA A 139 0.18 3.87 10.64
C ALA A 139 -1.26 4.32 10.38
N LEU A 140 -2.22 3.77 11.12
CA LEU A 140 -3.62 4.13 10.99
C LEU A 140 -3.87 5.58 11.38
N THR A 141 -3.24 6.05 12.45
CA THR A 141 -3.38 7.43 12.93
C THR A 141 -2.81 8.45 11.94
N ARG A 142 -1.74 8.10 11.24
CA ARG A 142 -1.12 9.01 10.26
C ARG A 142 -1.94 9.17 8.99
N CYS A 143 -2.91 8.31 8.72
CA CYS A 143 -3.82 8.44 7.58
C CYS A 143 -4.91 9.45 7.90
N SER A 144 -4.52 10.73 7.96
CA SER A 144 -5.37 11.83 8.41
C SER A 144 -5.83 12.77 7.29
N VAL A 145 -5.40 12.54 6.07
CA VAL A 145 -5.87 13.32 4.93
C VAL A 145 -7.32 12.95 4.65
N ASP A 146 -8.13 13.95 4.33
CA ASP A 146 -9.56 13.75 4.05
C ASP A 146 -9.74 12.78 2.88
N GLY A 147 -10.61 11.78 3.06
CA GLY A 147 -10.83 10.74 2.07
C GLY A 147 -9.85 9.58 2.13
N ALA A 148 -9.00 9.51 3.14
CA ALA A 148 -8.02 8.44 3.28
C ALA A 148 -8.68 7.06 3.35
N LYS A 149 -8.03 6.06 2.74
CA LYS A 149 -8.47 4.66 2.78
C LYS A 149 -7.32 3.76 3.21
N LEU A 150 -7.71 2.60 3.74
CA LEU A 150 -6.78 1.62 4.29
C LEU A 150 -7.02 0.25 3.66
N TRP A 151 -5.94 -0.40 3.27
CA TRP A 151 -5.94 -1.80 2.82
C TRP A 151 -5.09 -2.60 3.80
N LEU A 152 -5.69 -3.61 4.39
CA LEU A 152 -5.00 -4.47 5.35
C LEU A 152 -5.09 -5.92 4.92
N SER A 153 -3.99 -6.63 4.95
CA SER A 153 -4.00 -8.07 4.72
C SER A 153 -3.56 -8.82 5.96
N LEU A 154 -4.22 -9.94 6.20
CA LEU A 154 -3.86 -10.89 7.25
C LEU A 154 -3.15 -12.06 6.60
N ILE A 155 -2.25 -12.71 7.35
CA ILE A 155 -1.64 -13.94 6.88
C ILE A 155 -2.51 -15.12 7.23
N HIS A 156 -2.61 -16.04 6.29
CA HIS A 156 -3.05 -17.39 6.53
C HIS A 156 -1.90 -18.34 6.35
N ILE A 157 -1.59 -18.97 7.40
CA ILE A 157 -0.59 -20.03 7.38
C ILE A 157 -1.28 -21.36 7.21
#